data_6d99ab1fef1f8c4f6654e4f159fbd86b
#
_entry.id   6d99ab1fef1f8c4f6654e4f159fbd86b
#
_cell.length_a   1.000
_cell.length_b   1.000
_cell.length_c   1.000
_cell.angle_alpha   90.00
_cell.angle_beta   90.00
_cell.angle_gamma   90.00
#
_symmetry.space_group_name_H-M   'P 1'
#
loop_
_entity.id
_entity.type
_entity.pdbx_description
1 polymer ?
#
loop_
_entity_poly.entity_id
_entity_poly.type
_entity_poly.pdbx_seq_one_letter_code
_entity_poly.pdbx_strand_id
1 'polypeptide(L)'
;IPLKNGGFASYSPDGKKLAYNYVFREFRTWKRYQGGMADDIRIYDFDTHQSQKITDEIRQDIIPMWSADGNKIYFISDRDDIMNLYVYNLSDKTTRQLTFNKDYDIKFPALGGDQIVYEQGGILYKFDTRTEKASPIPVEIDNDQNWARPEWKDVSGQISRMDVAPNGERVVVAARGDIFTLPAKSGITYNLTN
;
A
#
# COMPACT_ATOMS: atom_id res chain seq x y z
N ILE A 1 6.88 18.19 -18.69
CA ILE A 1 5.43 17.92 -18.90
C ILE A 1 4.68 19.03 -18.15
N PRO A 2 3.75 19.77 -18.76
CA PRO A 2 3.05 20.87 -18.11
C PRO A 2 1.85 20.37 -17.27
N LEU A 3 2.06 19.34 -16.46
CA LEU A 3 1.07 18.84 -15.51
C LEU A 3 1.32 19.52 -14.15
N LYS A 4 0.29 20.17 -13.62
CA LYS A 4 0.37 20.86 -12.31
C LYS A 4 0.50 19.87 -11.15
N ASN A 5 -0.15 18.73 -11.27
CA ASN A 5 -0.18 17.67 -10.27
C ASN A 5 -0.02 16.31 -10.98
N GLY A 6 0.65 15.38 -10.35
CA GLY A 6 0.79 14.01 -10.83
C GLY A 6 1.21 13.09 -9.69
N GLY A 7 0.50 11.99 -9.59
CA GLY A 7 0.82 10.87 -8.72
C GLY A 7 1.54 9.77 -9.48
N PHE A 8 1.12 8.52 -9.30
CA PHE A 8 1.66 7.40 -10.07
C PHE A 8 1.31 7.49 -11.54
N ALA A 9 2.23 7.06 -12.39
CA ALA A 9 2.08 7.17 -13.82
C ALA A 9 2.73 5.99 -14.54
N SER A 10 2.19 5.69 -15.74
CA SER A 10 2.69 4.66 -16.64
C SER A 10 2.66 5.19 -18.07
N TYR A 11 3.76 5.01 -18.80
CA TYR A 11 3.81 5.34 -20.23
C TYR A 11 3.09 4.30 -21.06
N SER A 12 2.45 4.74 -22.15
CA SER A 12 2.02 3.84 -23.21
C SER A 12 3.23 3.15 -23.86
N PRO A 13 3.08 1.94 -24.42
CA PRO A 13 4.19 1.20 -25.04
C PRO A 13 4.91 1.96 -26.16
N ASP A 14 4.21 2.83 -26.88
CA ASP A 14 4.76 3.68 -27.92
C ASP A 14 5.39 4.99 -27.40
N GLY A 15 5.31 5.23 -26.09
CA GLY A 15 5.84 6.43 -25.43
C GLY A 15 5.08 7.73 -25.73
N LYS A 16 3.96 7.69 -26.44
CA LYS A 16 3.21 8.88 -26.87
C LYS A 16 2.19 9.35 -25.84
N LYS A 17 1.84 8.52 -24.87
CA LYS A 17 0.83 8.83 -23.85
C LYS A 17 1.32 8.46 -22.46
N LEU A 18 0.76 9.15 -21.48
CA LEU A 18 1.02 8.89 -20.07
C LEU A 18 -0.33 8.69 -19.35
N ALA A 19 -0.58 7.51 -18.82
CA ALA A 19 -1.66 7.29 -17.87
C ALA A 19 -1.19 7.73 -16.47
N TYR A 20 -2.00 8.49 -15.74
CA TYR A 20 -1.62 9.03 -14.44
C TYR A 20 -2.84 9.36 -13.57
N ASN A 21 -2.60 9.52 -12.28
CA ASN A 21 -3.56 10.10 -11.34
C ASN A 21 -2.98 11.39 -10.71
N TYR A 22 -3.84 12.28 -10.19
CA TYR A 22 -3.40 13.61 -9.74
C TYR A 22 -2.73 13.60 -8.38
N VAL A 23 -3.23 12.79 -7.44
CA VAL A 23 -2.79 12.80 -6.05
C VAL A 23 -1.81 11.68 -5.82
N PHE A 24 -0.68 11.96 -5.17
CA PHE A 24 0.40 10.98 -4.99
C PHE A 24 0.33 10.20 -3.65
N ARG A 25 -0.67 10.49 -2.80
CA ARG A 25 -0.83 9.83 -1.49
C ARG A 25 -1.86 8.71 -1.54
N GLU A 26 -1.54 7.65 -2.24
CA GLU A 26 -2.43 6.54 -2.52
C GLU A 26 -2.71 5.67 -1.29
N PHE A 27 -1.71 5.50 -0.41
CA PHE A 27 -1.82 4.67 0.79
C PHE A 27 -2.09 5.53 2.02
N ARG A 28 -3.20 6.24 1.98
CA ARG A 28 -3.66 7.08 3.07
C ARG A 28 -4.21 6.24 4.21
N THR A 29 -4.23 6.81 5.41
CA THR A 29 -4.83 6.16 6.58
C THR A 29 -6.36 6.13 6.54
N TRP A 30 -6.97 7.00 5.75
CA TRP A 30 -8.43 7.06 5.56
C TRP A 30 -8.85 6.33 4.30
N LYS A 31 -9.82 5.43 4.48
CA LYS A 31 -10.41 4.61 3.42
C LYS A 31 -11.76 5.18 2.95
N ARG A 32 -12.20 4.73 1.78
CA ARG A 32 -13.55 5.00 1.25
C ARG A 32 -13.87 6.48 1.16
N TYR A 33 -12.83 7.28 0.93
CA TYR A 33 -13.01 8.71 0.81
C TYR A 33 -13.78 9.06 -0.46
N GLN A 34 -14.78 9.93 -0.29
CA GLN A 34 -15.58 10.47 -1.36
C GLN A 34 -15.47 12.00 -1.31
N GLY A 35 -14.86 12.59 -2.30
CA GLY A 35 -14.68 14.05 -2.34
C GLY A 35 -13.58 14.47 -3.31
N GLY A 36 -13.24 15.75 -3.31
CA GLY A 36 -12.34 16.36 -4.29
C GLY A 36 -10.90 15.85 -4.32
N MET A 37 -10.51 14.99 -3.36
CA MET A 37 -9.23 14.31 -3.35
C MET A 37 -9.35 12.80 -3.68
N ALA A 38 -10.54 12.28 -3.98
CA ALA A 38 -10.68 11.00 -4.65
C ALA A 38 -10.14 11.15 -6.07
N ASP A 39 -9.33 10.19 -6.49
CA ASP A 39 -8.58 10.32 -7.74
C ASP A 39 -9.21 9.50 -8.85
N ASP A 40 -9.02 9.96 -10.07
CA ASP A 40 -9.40 9.31 -11.31
C ASP A 40 -8.18 9.09 -12.19
N ILE A 41 -8.23 8.09 -13.04
CA ILE A 41 -7.21 7.85 -14.05
C ILE A 41 -7.41 8.82 -15.22
N ARG A 42 -6.30 9.41 -15.64
CA ARG A 42 -6.21 10.33 -16.77
C ARG A 42 -5.15 9.87 -17.76
N ILE A 43 -5.34 10.21 -19.00
CA ILE A 43 -4.34 10.02 -20.06
C ILE A 43 -3.91 11.40 -20.55
N TYR A 44 -2.62 11.67 -20.51
CA TYR A 44 -2.00 12.80 -21.18
C TYR A 44 -1.41 12.33 -22.51
N ASP A 45 -1.69 13.06 -23.57
CA ASP A 45 -1.18 12.82 -24.91
C ASP A 45 -0.08 13.83 -25.23
N PHE A 46 1.12 13.35 -25.55
CA PHE A 46 2.30 14.18 -25.80
C PHE A 46 2.28 14.90 -27.15
N ASP A 47 1.56 14.39 -28.12
CA ASP A 47 1.46 14.99 -29.45
C ASP A 47 0.45 16.17 -29.42
N THR A 48 -0.68 15.99 -28.75
CA THR A 48 -1.74 17.02 -28.68
C THR A 48 -1.64 17.92 -27.47
N HIS A 49 -0.83 17.56 -26.46
CA HIS A 49 -0.73 18.22 -25.16
C HIS A 49 -2.06 18.28 -24.39
N GLN A 50 -2.98 17.35 -24.65
CA GLN A 50 -4.27 17.28 -23.99
C GLN A 50 -4.29 16.20 -22.91
N SER A 51 -5.04 16.47 -21.84
CA SER A 51 -5.32 15.49 -20.78
C SER A 51 -6.79 15.12 -20.78
N GLN A 52 -7.08 13.83 -20.85
CA GLN A 52 -8.43 13.29 -20.81
C GLN A 52 -8.61 12.43 -19.56
N LYS A 53 -9.68 12.65 -18.81
CA LYS A 53 -10.14 11.74 -17.74
C LYS A 53 -10.79 10.51 -18.37
N ILE A 54 -10.40 9.31 -17.96
CA ILE A 54 -10.92 8.04 -18.52
C ILE A 54 -11.76 7.25 -17.51
N THR A 55 -11.61 7.51 -16.22
CA THR A 55 -12.52 7.00 -15.20
C THR A 55 -13.26 8.16 -14.55
N ASP A 56 -14.46 7.92 -14.02
CA ASP A 56 -15.32 8.92 -13.38
C ASP A 56 -16.10 8.26 -12.25
N GLU A 57 -15.35 7.87 -11.22
CA GLU A 57 -15.91 7.17 -10.06
C GLU A 57 -15.90 8.09 -8.83
N ILE A 58 -16.90 7.94 -7.96
CA ILE A 58 -16.97 8.74 -6.73
C ILE A 58 -15.86 8.41 -5.73
N ARG A 59 -15.27 7.22 -5.87
CA ARG A 59 -14.16 6.70 -5.07
C ARG A 59 -12.85 6.75 -5.83
N GLN A 60 -11.78 6.19 -5.26
CA GLN A 60 -10.45 6.29 -5.84
C GLN A 60 -10.20 5.27 -6.94
N ASP A 61 -9.69 5.76 -8.06
CA ASP A 61 -9.05 4.98 -9.12
C ASP A 61 -7.60 5.44 -9.22
N ILE A 62 -6.63 4.57 -8.89
CA ILE A 62 -5.23 4.95 -8.70
C ILE A 62 -4.26 3.92 -9.26
N ILE A 63 -3.00 4.32 -9.41
CA ILE A 63 -1.86 3.51 -9.87
C ILE A 63 -2.14 2.87 -11.23
N PRO A 64 -2.26 3.68 -12.29
CA PRO A 64 -2.47 3.15 -13.63
C PRO A 64 -1.23 2.40 -14.14
N MET A 65 -1.46 1.28 -14.80
CA MET A 65 -0.44 0.44 -15.41
C MET A 65 -0.86 0.13 -16.84
N TRP A 66 -0.11 0.59 -17.81
CA TRP A 66 -0.43 0.40 -19.22
C TRP A 66 -0.06 -1.01 -19.69
N SER A 67 -1.00 -1.71 -20.35
CA SER A 67 -0.72 -3.03 -20.92
C SER A 67 0.32 -2.95 -22.05
N ALA A 68 1.06 -4.03 -22.25
CA ALA A 68 2.12 -4.10 -23.27
C ALA A 68 1.61 -3.93 -24.71
N ASP A 69 0.36 -4.29 -24.98
CA ASP A 69 -0.29 -4.11 -26.28
C ASP A 69 -0.88 -2.71 -26.50
N GLY A 70 -0.83 -1.85 -25.47
CA GLY A 70 -1.35 -0.48 -25.55
C GLY A 70 -2.88 -0.35 -25.52
N ASN A 71 -3.63 -1.45 -25.37
CA ASN A 71 -5.09 -1.44 -25.47
C ASN A 71 -5.82 -1.35 -24.15
N LYS A 72 -5.12 -1.55 -23.03
CA LYS A 72 -5.71 -1.61 -21.70
C LYS A 72 -4.90 -0.81 -20.70
N ILE A 73 -5.58 -0.31 -19.67
CA ILE A 73 -4.96 0.27 -18.50
C ILE A 73 -5.48 -0.49 -17.27
N TYR A 74 -4.58 -1.13 -16.53
CA TYR A 74 -4.87 -1.73 -15.25
C TYR A 74 -4.70 -0.68 -14.15
N PHE A 75 -5.50 -0.76 -13.11
CA PHE A 75 -5.44 0.15 -11.97
C PHE A 75 -6.09 -0.49 -10.75
N ILE A 76 -5.95 0.12 -9.57
CA ILE A 76 -6.69 -0.31 -8.38
C ILE A 76 -7.76 0.71 -8.02
N SER A 77 -8.88 0.20 -7.47
CA SER A 77 -10.03 1.00 -7.07
C SER A 77 -10.69 0.44 -5.82
N ASP A 78 -11.16 1.34 -4.94
CA ASP A 78 -11.94 1.00 -3.75
C ASP A 78 -13.45 1.17 -3.94
N ARG A 79 -13.94 1.13 -5.20
CA ARG A 79 -15.37 1.28 -5.53
C ARG A 79 -16.28 0.25 -4.87
N ASP A 80 -15.75 -0.93 -4.51
CA ASP A 80 -16.42 -1.99 -3.75
C ASP A 80 -15.93 -2.07 -2.30
N ASP A 81 -15.54 -0.95 -1.70
CA ASP A 81 -15.04 -0.80 -0.33
C ASP A 81 -13.62 -1.33 -0.05
N ILE A 82 -13.08 -2.17 -0.90
CA ILE A 82 -11.74 -2.75 -0.83
C ILE A 82 -10.99 -2.46 -2.12
N MET A 83 -9.72 -2.03 -2.02
CA MET A 83 -8.87 -1.86 -3.20
C MET A 83 -8.71 -3.18 -3.93
N ASN A 84 -9.30 -3.27 -5.10
CA ASN A 84 -9.23 -4.39 -6.01
C ASN A 84 -8.63 -3.97 -7.35
N LEU A 85 -8.20 -4.95 -8.15
CA LEU A 85 -7.66 -4.73 -9.49
C LEU A 85 -8.81 -4.57 -10.49
N TYR A 86 -8.69 -3.55 -11.33
CA TYR A 86 -9.60 -3.24 -12.44
C TYR A 86 -8.83 -3.09 -13.74
N VAL A 87 -9.54 -3.21 -14.84
CA VAL A 87 -9.03 -2.93 -16.18
C VAL A 87 -9.97 -1.99 -16.90
N TYR A 88 -9.42 -0.96 -17.52
CA TYR A 88 -10.07 -0.10 -18.48
C TYR A 88 -9.65 -0.50 -19.88
N ASN A 89 -10.60 -0.76 -20.77
CA ASN A 89 -10.35 -1.07 -22.16
C ASN A 89 -10.52 0.22 -23.00
N LEU A 90 -9.47 0.58 -23.74
CA LEU A 90 -9.43 1.81 -24.53
C LEU A 90 -10.33 1.76 -25.76
N SER A 91 -10.60 0.56 -26.31
CA SER A 91 -11.38 0.42 -27.55
C SER A 91 -12.88 0.64 -27.35
N ASP A 92 -13.45 0.11 -26.27
CA ASP A 92 -14.87 0.19 -25.96
C ASP A 92 -15.18 1.10 -24.76
N LYS A 93 -14.14 1.65 -24.12
CA LYS A 93 -14.22 2.54 -22.97
C LYS A 93 -14.94 1.93 -21.77
N THR A 94 -14.80 0.63 -21.58
CA THR A 94 -15.41 -0.09 -20.46
C THR A 94 -14.43 -0.36 -19.35
N THR A 95 -14.92 -0.34 -18.11
CA THR A 95 -14.19 -0.74 -16.91
C THR A 95 -14.73 -2.05 -16.38
N ARG A 96 -13.83 -2.98 -16.03
CA ARG A 96 -14.18 -4.28 -15.46
C ARG A 96 -13.29 -4.63 -14.27
N GLN A 97 -13.88 -5.20 -13.24
CA GLN A 97 -13.18 -5.73 -12.08
C GLN A 97 -12.49 -7.06 -12.40
N LEU A 98 -11.28 -7.24 -11.88
CA LEU A 98 -10.44 -8.44 -12.11
C LEU A 98 -10.26 -9.28 -10.85
N THR A 99 -10.22 -8.64 -9.66
CA THR A 99 -10.10 -9.32 -8.37
C THR A 99 -11.29 -8.96 -7.47
N PHE A 100 -11.66 -9.87 -6.57
CA PHE A 100 -12.87 -9.76 -5.74
C PHE A 100 -12.53 -9.99 -4.26
N ASN A 101 -11.46 -9.36 -3.80
CA ASN A 101 -11.02 -9.45 -2.41
C ASN A 101 -11.98 -8.69 -1.49
N LYS A 102 -12.20 -9.21 -0.27
CA LYS A 102 -13.15 -8.63 0.69
C LYS A 102 -12.51 -8.23 2.02
N ASP A 103 -11.31 -8.73 2.30
CA ASP A 103 -10.67 -8.56 3.61
C ASP A 103 -9.59 -7.47 3.61
N TYR A 104 -8.68 -7.50 2.63
CA TYR A 104 -7.52 -6.63 2.56
C TYR A 104 -7.41 -5.93 1.22
N ASP A 105 -6.92 -4.68 1.25
CA ASP A 105 -6.64 -3.91 0.06
C ASP A 105 -5.44 -4.47 -0.69
N ILE A 106 -5.50 -4.40 -2.02
CA ILE A 106 -4.32 -4.51 -2.86
C ILE A 106 -3.48 -3.25 -2.70
N LYS A 107 -2.17 -3.43 -2.51
CA LYS A 107 -1.19 -2.35 -2.38
C LYS A 107 0.01 -2.57 -3.29
N PHE A 108 0.62 -1.47 -3.69
CA PHE A 108 1.86 -1.45 -4.48
C PHE A 108 1.82 -2.31 -5.75
N PRO A 109 0.74 -2.27 -6.56
CA PRO A 109 0.71 -3.04 -7.78
C PRO A 109 1.77 -2.54 -8.76
N ALA A 110 2.43 -3.47 -9.44
CA ALA A 110 3.40 -3.19 -10.49
C ALA A 110 3.24 -4.20 -11.62
N LEU A 111 3.12 -3.71 -12.85
CA LEU A 111 3.00 -4.53 -14.06
C LEU A 111 4.37 -4.74 -14.70
N GLY A 112 4.70 -6.00 -15.00
CA GLY A 112 5.86 -6.39 -15.79
C GLY A 112 5.47 -7.48 -16.78
N GLY A 113 5.56 -7.22 -18.08
CA GLY A 113 5.06 -8.13 -19.11
C GLY A 113 3.57 -8.40 -18.95
N ASP A 114 3.21 -9.67 -18.76
CA ASP A 114 1.82 -10.10 -18.53
C ASP A 114 1.49 -10.38 -17.06
N GLN A 115 2.34 -9.93 -16.12
CA GLN A 115 2.16 -10.20 -14.70
C GLN A 115 2.03 -8.89 -13.92
N ILE A 116 1.02 -8.80 -13.05
CA ILE A 116 0.91 -7.74 -12.05
C ILE A 116 1.27 -8.35 -10.70
N VAL A 117 2.31 -7.81 -10.06
CA VAL A 117 2.71 -8.19 -8.70
C VAL A 117 2.17 -7.16 -7.72
N TYR A 118 1.64 -7.61 -6.59
CA TYR A 118 1.10 -6.72 -5.54
C TYR A 118 1.20 -7.34 -4.15
N GLU A 119 1.07 -6.51 -3.13
CA GLU A 119 0.91 -6.94 -1.73
C GLU A 119 -0.56 -6.95 -1.37
N GLN A 120 -0.98 -7.97 -0.59
CA GLN A 120 -2.30 -8.03 0.01
C GLN A 120 -2.26 -8.79 1.34
N GLY A 121 -2.63 -8.11 2.43
CA GLY A 121 -2.65 -8.73 3.76
C GLY A 121 -1.29 -9.25 4.24
N GLY A 122 -0.19 -8.63 3.83
CA GLY A 122 1.19 -9.06 4.16
C GLY A 122 1.73 -10.18 3.28
N ILE A 123 1.01 -10.59 2.25
CA ILE A 123 1.41 -11.64 1.30
C ILE A 123 1.62 -11.01 -0.08
N LEU A 124 2.68 -11.43 -0.77
CA LEU A 124 2.90 -11.08 -2.17
C LEU A 124 2.09 -11.99 -3.09
N TYR A 125 1.45 -11.38 -4.06
CA TYR A 125 0.68 -12.06 -5.10
C TYR A 125 1.19 -11.68 -6.49
N LYS A 126 0.99 -12.59 -7.44
CA LYS A 126 1.07 -12.30 -8.87
C LYS A 126 -0.28 -12.58 -9.52
N PHE A 127 -0.70 -11.67 -10.38
CA PHE A 127 -1.89 -11.79 -11.21
C PHE A 127 -1.46 -11.89 -12.68
N ASP A 128 -1.82 -12.96 -13.34
CA ASP A 128 -1.56 -13.16 -14.77
C ASP A 128 -2.67 -12.50 -15.59
N THR A 129 -2.32 -11.51 -16.42
CA THR A 129 -3.28 -10.70 -17.17
C THR A 129 -3.93 -11.44 -18.35
N ARG A 130 -3.37 -12.58 -18.77
CA ARG A 130 -3.92 -13.42 -19.84
C ARG A 130 -4.93 -14.43 -19.34
N THR A 131 -4.63 -15.05 -18.20
CA THR A 131 -5.51 -16.04 -17.57
C THR A 131 -6.45 -15.44 -16.53
N GLU A 132 -6.20 -14.21 -16.12
CA GLU A 132 -6.92 -13.47 -15.09
C GLU A 132 -6.97 -14.20 -13.73
N LYS A 133 -5.88 -14.87 -13.39
CA LYS A 133 -5.76 -15.61 -12.12
C LYS A 133 -4.68 -15.01 -11.24
N ALA A 134 -5.04 -14.83 -9.98
CA ALA A 134 -4.09 -14.48 -8.92
C ALA A 134 -3.55 -15.73 -8.23
N SER A 135 -2.28 -15.70 -7.84
CA SER A 135 -1.65 -16.72 -7.02
C SER A 135 -0.64 -16.10 -6.06
N PRO A 136 -0.50 -16.61 -4.82
CA PRO A 136 0.53 -16.15 -3.91
C PRO A 136 1.92 -16.46 -4.44
N ILE A 137 2.87 -15.59 -4.12
CA ILE A 137 4.30 -15.80 -4.37
C ILE A 137 4.90 -16.35 -3.08
N PRO A 138 5.37 -17.59 -3.04
CA PRO A 138 6.05 -18.09 -1.87
C PRO A 138 7.39 -17.36 -1.68
N VAL A 139 7.60 -16.82 -0.49
CA VAL A 139 8.87 -16.18 -0.10
C VAL A 139 9.44 -16.96 1.07
N GLU A 140 10.58 -17.54 0.86
CA GLU A 140 11.35 -18.19 1.91
C GLU A 140 12.54 -17.31 2.28
N ILE A 141 12.75 -17.09 3.57
CA ILE A 141 13.87 -16.32 4.09
C ILE A 141 14.75 -17.28 4.89
N ASP A 142 15.88 -17.65 4.31
CA ASP A 142 16.93 -18.38 5.01
C ASP A 142 17.80 -17.37 5.79
N ASN A 143 17.56 -17.31 7.10
CA ASN A 143 18.21 -16.33 7.97
C ASN A 143 18.44 -16.94 9.35
N ASP A 144 19.67 -16.87 9.84
CA ASP A 144 20.07 -17.28 11.18
C ASP A 144 19.38 -16.50 12.32
N GLN A 145 18.68 -15.42 11.96
CA GLN A 145 17.97 -14.51 12.88
C GLN A 145 18.84 -14.05 14.07
N ASN A 146 20.11 -13.82 13.86
CA ASN A 146 21.05 -13.40 14.90
C ASN A 146 20.59 -12.15 15.67
N TRP A 147 19.88 -11.25 14.97
CA TRP A 147 19.30 -10.05 15.53
C TRP A 147 18.06 -10.30 16.42
N ALA A 148 17.42 -11.47 16.31
CA ALA A 148 16.27 -11.86 17.12
C ALA A 148 16.67 -12.62 18.39
N ARG A 149 17.96 -12.92 18.57
CA ARG A 149 18.44 -13.59 19.78
C ARG A 149 18.29 -12.66 20.99
N PRO A 150 17.81 -13.15 22.15
CA PRO A 150 17.77 -12.37 23.37
C PRO A 150 19.16 -11.85 23.74
N GLU A 151 19.28 -10.58 23.99
CA GLU A 151 20.50 -9.94 24.46
C GLU A 151 20.17 -8.89 25.55
N TRP A 152 21.08 -8.73 26.50
CA TRP A 152 20.97 -7.66 27.47
C TRP A 152 21.41 -6.34 26.86
N LYS A 153 20.54 -5.33 26.95
CA LYS A 153 20.84 -3.97 26.47
C LYS A 153 20.59 -2.95 27.57
N ASP A 154 21.50 -1.98 27.70
CA ASP A 154 21.25 -0.79 28.49
C ASP A 154 20.25 0.10 27.73
N VAL A 155 19.08 0.29 28.33
CA VAL A 155 17.98 1.10 27.80
C VAL A 155 17.75 2.40 28.60
N SER A 156 18.63 2.76 29.52
CA SER A 156 18.49 3.93 30.37
C SER A 156 18.31 5.23 29.57
N GLY A 157 18.98 5.36 28.44
CA GLY A 157 18.83 6.49 27.51
C GLY A 157 17.62 6.41 26.57
N GLN A 158 16.81 5.36 26.62
CA GLN A 158 15.69 5.10 25.71
C GLN A 158 14.34 5.04 26.39
N ILE A 159 14.27 5.48 27.63
CA ILE A 159 13.01 5.58 28.38
C ILE A 159 12.18 6.71 27.78
N SER A 160 11.00 6.38 27.30
CA SER A 160 10.09 7.31 26.64
C SER A 160 8.99 7.83 27.58
N ARG A 161 8.53 7.00 28.50
CA ARG A 161 7.48 7.32 29.48
C ARG A 161 7.66 6.50 30.74
N MET A 162 7.17 7.06 31.87
CA MET A 162 7.08 6.37 33.16
C MET A 162 5.83 6.80 33.92
N ASP A 163 5.35 5.91 34.77
CA ASP A 163 4.27 6.20 35.72
C ASP A 163 4.46 5.39 37.01
N VAL A 164 3.93 5.87 38.11
CA VAL A 164 4.06 5.25 39.43
C VAL A 164 2.74 4.60 39.80
N ALA A 165 2.80 3.37 40.32
CA ALA A 165 1.61 2.70 40.84
C ALA A 165 0.99 3.50 42.00
N PRO A 166 -0.36 3.50 42.13
CA PRO A 166 -1.04 4.30 43.18
C PRO A 166 -0.57 4.05 44.61
N ASN A 167 -0.07 2.84 44.87
CA ASN A 167 0.48 2.47 46.18
C ASN A 167 1.98 2.83 46.36
N GLY A 168 2.62 3.37 45.33
CA GLY A 168 4.05 3.75 45.36
C GLY A 168 5.04 2.57 45.37
N GLU A 169 4.59 1.33 45.23
CA GLU A 169 5.47 0.15 45.34
C GLU A 169 6.18 -0.23 44.07
N ARG A 170 5.64 0.18 42.90
CA ARG A 170 6.19 -0.12 41.61
C ARG A 170 6.13 1.08 40.66
N VAL A 171 7.04 1.07 39.68
CA VAL A 171 7.07 2.02 38.57
C VAL A 171 6.88 1.25 37.29
N VAL A 172 6.09 1.78 36.35
CA VAL A 172 5.98 1.28 34.97
C VAL A 172 6.83 2.17 34.07
N VAL A 173 7.60 1.56 33.19
CA VAL A 173 8.52 2.25 32.28
C VAL A 173 8.34 1.70 30.88
N ALA A 174 8.18 2.59 29.91
CA ALA A 174 8.20 2.24 28.49
C ALA A 174 9.59 2.52 27.91
N ALA A 175 10.23 1.50 27.35
CA ALA A 175 11.54 1.60 26.72
C ALA A 175 11.65 0.67 25.50
N ARG A 176 12.10 1.19 24.36
CA ARG A 176 12.31 0.44 23.10
C ARG A 176 11.08 -0.34 22.56
N GLY A 177 9.88 0.13 22.85
CA GLY A 177 8.66 -0.55 22.42
C GLY A 177 8.09 -1.53 23.44
N ASP A 178 8.84 -1.87 24.49
CA ASP A 178 8.39 -2.72 25.60
C ASP A 178 7.97 -1.92 26.79
N ILE A 179 7.12 -2.53 27.64
CA ILE A 179 6.67 -1.98 28.93
C ILE A 179 7.19 -2.85 30.06
N PHE A 180 7.94 -2.26 30.95
CA PHE A 180 8.50 -2.91 32.12
C PHE A 180 7.87 -2.42 33.40
N THR A 181 7.70 -3.29 34.38
CA THR A 181 7.37 -2.89 35.76
C THR A 181 8.55 -3.19 36.69
N LEU A 182 8.98 -2.13 37.42
CA LEU A 182 10.11 -2.16 38.32
C LEU A 182 9.63 -1.96 39.76
N PRO A 183 10.15 -2.66 40.75
CA PRO A 183 9.86 -2.36 42.16
C PRO A 183 10.56 -1.07 42.62
N ALA A 184 9.89 -0.28 43.46
CA ALA A 184 10.43 0.98 43.96
C ALA A 184 11.64 0.79 44.89
N LYS A 185 11.76 -0.36 45.54
CA LYS A 185 12.88 -0.68 46.46
C LYS A 185 13.67 -1.90 45.98
N SER A 186 13.17 -3.10 46.25
CA SER A 186 13.82 -4.35 45.90
C SER A 186 12.80 -5.30 45.32
N GLY A 187 13.22 -6.15 44.37
CA GLY A 187 12.35 -7.14 43.73
C GLY A 187 12.68 -7.35 42.26
N ILE A 188 11.85 -8.13 41.57
CA ILE A 188 12.06 -8.51 40.21
C ILE A 188 11.40 -7.51 39.26
N THR A 189 12.12 -7.14 38.19
CA THR A 189 11.60 -6.42 37.04
C THR A 189 10.93 -7.41 36.10
N TYR A 190 9.72 -7.07 35.62
CA TYR A 190 9.01 -7.86 34.61
C TYR A 190 8.82 -7.05 33.34
N ASN A 191 9.00 -7.68 32.20
CA ASN A 191 8.48 -7.22 30.93
C ASN A 191 6.99 -7.59 30.85
N LEU A 192 6.12 -6.62 30.64
CA LEU A 192 4.65 -6.80 30.59
C LEU A 192 4.16 -7.06 29.15
N THR A 193 5.00 -6.81 28.16
CA THR A 193 4.66 -6.88 26.73
C THR A 193 5.27 -8.08 26.01
N ASN A 194 5.96 -8.92 26.74
CA ASN A 194 6.64 -10.10 26.20
C ASN A 194 5.70 -11.31 26.07
#